data_1b92eaeeebd8719edae85cf03e86ac6c
#
_entry.id   1b92eaeeebd8719edae85cf03e86ac6c
#
_cell.length_a   1.000
_cell.length_b   1.000
_cell.length_c   1.000
_cell.angle_alpha   90.00
_cell.angle_beta   90.00
_cell.angle_gamma   90.00
#
_symmetry.space_group_name_H-M   'P 1'
#
loop_
_entity.id
_entity.type
_entity.pdbx_description
1 polymer ?
#
loop_
_entity_poly.entity_id
_entity_poly.type
_entity_poly.pdbx_seq_one_letter_code
_entity_poly.pdbx_strand_id
1 'polypeptide(L)'
;MTGRGFLAWAMVALFTFALCGCETVKKIGEVIKNPDIQVGKLADQSSQVTITLLTEPDANINADGEAAAVDVQLVYLSDDSKFQAADYDQIATTALPDALGKNYIDHQDFSLLPDTMKTLPPVKLDEKTQFIGVIAYFSDDQTTEWKQIEPVEGTGHNYRLLVHIRQSSIEMKKEDD
;
A
#
# COMPACT_ATOMS: atom_id res chain seq x y z
N MET A 1 36.85 -46.55 39.98
CA MET A 1 37.39 -45.26 39.50
C MET A 1 36.64 -44.81 38.24
N THR A 2 35.36 -44.49 38.31
CA THR A 2 34.55 -44.16 37.11
C THR A 2 33.51 -43.00 37.30
N GLY A 3 33.66 -42.23 38.39
CA GLY A 3 32.66 -41.16 38.68
C GLY A 3 33.00 -39.73 38.19
N ARG A 4 34.27 -39.50 37.81
CA ARG A 4 34.72 -38.11 37.50
C ARG A 4 34.49 -37.68 36.03
N GLY A 5 34.32 -38.62 35.11
CA GLY A 5 34.08 -38.33 33.69
C GLY A 5 32.64 -37.97 33.38
N PHE A 6 31.67 -38.53 34.11
CA PHE A 6 30.25 -38.33 33.85
C PHE A 6 29.76 -36.93 34.26
N LEU A 7 30.31 -36.34 35.31
CA LEU A 7 29.98 -34.98 35.74
C LEU A 7 30.54 -33.90 34.78
N ALA A 8 31.70 -34.13 34.18
CA ALA A 8 32.30 -33.20 33.24
C ALA A 8 31.50 -33.12 31.90
N TRP A 9 30.99 -34.27 31.45
CA TRP A 9 30.16 -34.30 30.23
C TRP A 9 28.76 -33.69 30.43
N ALA A 10 28.18 -33.85 31.63
CA ALA A 10 26.90 -33.24 31.98
C ALA A 10 26.99 -31.70 32.06
N MET A 11 28.11 -31.14 32.53
CA MET A 11 28.32 -29.69 32.57
C MET A 11 28.53 -29.05 31.16
N VAL A 12 29.22 -29.76 30.26
CA VAL A 12 29.42 -29.29 28.88
C VAL A 12 28.11 -29.32 28.09
N ALA A 13 27.26 -30.33 28.30
CA ALA A 13 25.95 -30.43 27.66
C ALA A 13 24.97 -29.34 28.15
N LEU A 14 25.10 -28.90 29.42
CA LEU A 14 24.25 -27.84 29.98
C LEU A 14 24.64 -26.42 29.47
N PHE A 15 25.93 -26.24 29.12
CA PHE A 15 26.44 -24.94 28.67
C PHE A 15 26.18 -24.68 27.19
N THR A 16 25.99 -25.70 26.37
CA THR A 16 25.67 -25.56 24.94
C THR A 16 24.20 -25.24 24.68
N PHE A 17 23.29 -25.45 25.63
CA PHE A 17 21.87 -25.12 25.50
C PHE A 17 21.54 -23.64 25.81
N ALA A 18 22.47 -22.89 26.43
CA ALA A 18 22.26 -21.52 26.86
C ALA A 18 22.55 -20.46 25.78
N LEU A 19 23.05 -20.82 24.60
CA LEU A 19 23.48 -19.87 23.57
C LEU A 19 22.50 -19.66 22.39
N CYS A 20 21.41 -20.43 22.30
CA CYS A 20 20.44 -20.32 21.22
C CYS A 20 19.11 -19.63 21.58
N GLY A 21 18.96 -19.06 22.78
CA GLY A 21 17.66 -18.64 23.32
C GLY A 21 17.38 -17.13 23.41
N CYS A 22 18.35 -16.25 23.13
CA CYS A 22 18.21 -14.85 23.52
C CYS A 22 17.39 -13.97 22.57
N GLU A 23 17.24 -14.30 21.30
CA GLU A 23 16.45 -13.48 20.37
C GLU A 23 14.95 -13.79 20.42
N THR A 24 14.61 -15.07 20.55
CA THR A 24 13.20 -15.49 20.56
C THR A 24 12.47 -15.00 21.82
N VAL A 25 13.15 -14.99 22.97
CA VAL A 25 12.56 -14.54 24.25
C VAL A 25 12.34 -13.02 24.27
N LYS A 26 13.21 -12.22 23.63
CA LYS A 26 13.00 -10.77 23.50
C LYS A 26 11.78 -10.45 22.66
N LYS A 27 11.60 -11.12 21.51
CA LYS A 27 10.43 -10.94 20.63
C LYS A 27 9.11 -11.30 21.32
N ILE A 28 9.09 -12.39 22.09
CA ILE A 28 7.88 -12.77 22.85
C ILE A 28 7.54 -11.73 23.92
N GLY A 29 8.56 -11.17 24.60
CA GLY A 29 8.36 -10.13 25.62
C GLY A 29 7.85 -8.80 25.07
N GLU A 30 8.21 -8.44 23.83
CA GLU A 30 7.73 -7.24 23.16
C GLU A 30 6.29 -7.40 22.66
N VAL A 31 5.90 -8.57 22.16
CA VAL A 31 4.53 -8.87 21.73
C VAL A 31 3.54 -8.84 22.89
N ILE A 32 3.94 -9.27 24.09
CA ILE A 32 3.08 -9.19 25.28
C ILE A 32 2.86 -7.74 25.73
N LYS A 33 3.81 -6.85 25.49
CA LYS A 33 3.70 -5.42 25.84
C LYS A 33 2.97 -4.60 24.79
N ASN A 34 3.06 -5.02 23.53
CA ASN A 34 2.42 -4.35 22.39
C ASN A 34 1.79 -5.42 21.48
N PRO A 35 0.52 -5.78 21.67
CA PRO A 35 -0.14 -6.81 20.88
C PRO A 35 -0.23 -6.48 19.37
N ASP A 36 0.04 -5.24 19.00
CA ASP A 36 0.04 -4.77 17.59
C ASP A 36 1.39 -4.94 16.88
N ILE A 37 2.43 -5.48 17.58
CA ILE A 37 3.71 -5.78 16.92
C ILE A 37 3.51 -6.97 15.97
N GLN A 38 3.81 -6.73 14.71
CA GLN A 38 3.78 -7.78 13.67
C GLN A 38 4.86 -8.83 13.96
N VAL A 39 4.43 -10.07 14.18
CA VAL A 39 5.31 -11.23 14.37
C VAL A 39 5.33 -12.08 13.11
N GLY A 40 6.52 -12.42 12.65
CA GLY A 40 6.74 -13.23 11.45
C GLY A 40 7.88 -12.69 10.59
N LYS A 41 8.19 -13.37 9.52
CA LYS A 41 9.05 -12.81 8.47
C LYS A 41 8.26 -11.78 7.69
N LEU A 42 8.91 -10.70 7.24
CA LEU A 42 8.25 -9.67 6.43
C LEU A 42 7.54 -10.26 5.21
N ALA A 43 8.16 -11.24 4.56
CA ALA A 43 7.59 -11.94 3.40
C ALA A 43 6.25 -12.67 3.67
N ASP A 44 5.96 -12.99 4.93
CA ASP A 44 4.72 -13.70 5.33
C ASP A 44 3.64 -12.73 5.86
N GLN A 45 3.90 -11.41 5.81
CA GLN A 45 2.98 -10.39 6.31
C GLN A 45 2.32 -9.65 5.14
N SER A 46 1.09 -9.19 5.33
CA SER A 46 0.45 -8.30 4.37
C SER A 46 1.31 -7.06 4.15
N SER A 47 1.49 -6.69 2.91
CA SER A 47 2.14 -5.42 2.56
C SER A 47 1.35 -4.24 3.11
N GLN A 48 2.06 -3.14 3.38
CA GLN A 48 1.44 -1.89 3.77
C GLN A 48 1.77 -0.81 2.76
N VAL A 49 0.83 0.08 2.53
CA VAL A 49 1.04 1.23 1.66
C VAL A 49 0.65 2.51 2.39
N THR A 50 1.54 3.49 2.37
CA THR A 50 1.26 4.88 2.78
C THR A 50 1.15 5.72 1.52
N ILE A 51 0.01 6.38 1.33
CA ILE A 51 -0.28 7.17 0.13
C ILE A 51 -0.35 8.64 0.50
N THR A 52 0.37 9.48 -0.23
CA THR A 52 0.28 10.94 -0.16
C THR A 52 -0.37 11.45 -1.43
N LEU A 53 -1.47 12.18 -1.26
CA LEU A 53 -2.19 12.89 -2.33
C LEU A 53 -1.73 14.35 -2.30
N LEU A 54 -1.21 14.83 -3.40
CA LEU A 54 -0.75 16.21 -3.59
C LEU A 54 -1.50 16.84 -4.76
N THR A 55 -2.17 17.95 -4.52
CA THR A 55 -2.91 18.71 -5.53
C THR A 55 -2.23 20.06 -5.75
N GLU A 56 -1.88 20.39 -6.99
CA GLU A 56 -1.30 21.69 -7.32
C GLU A 56 -2.31 22.84 -7.11
N PRO A 57 -1.83 24.10 -6.93
CA PRO A 57 -2.72 25.26 -6.75
C PRO A 57 -3.63 25.52 -7.95
N ASP A 58 -3.24 25.11 -9.14
CA ASP A 58 -4.00 25.25 -10.40
C ASP A 58 -4.61 23.92 -10.88
N ALA A 59 -4.76 22.93 -9.99
CA ALA A 59 -5.36 21.64 -10.33
C ALA A 59 -6.81 21.78 -10.77
N ASN A 60 -7.20 20.94 -11.75
CA ASN A 60 -8.59 20.79 -12.22
C ASN A 60 -9.23 22.12 -12.63
N ILE A 61 -8.65 22.83 -13.58
CA ILE A 61 -9.19 24.09 -14.08
C ILE A 61 -10.59 23.86 -14.69
N ASN A 62 -11.57 24.62 -14.21
CA ASN A 62 -12.94 24.60 -14.70
C ASN A 62 -13.13 25.49 -15.96
N ALA A 63 -14.34 25.53 -16.51
CA ALA A 63 -14.66 26.32 -17.70
C ALA A 63 -14.48 27.83 -17.50
N ASP A 64 -14.50 28.33 -16.29
CA ASP A 64 -14.29 29.73 -15.93
C ASP A 64 -12.79 30.08 -15.76
N GLY A 65 -11.90 29.10 -15.91
CA GLY A 65 -10.45 29.26 -15.76
C GLY A 65 -9.99 29.26 -14.30
N GLU A 66 -10.83 28.78 -13.38
CA GLU A 66 -10.52 28.72 -11.94
C GLU A 66 -10.19 27.27 -11.53
N ALA A 67 -9.24 27.12 -10.59
CA ALA A 67 -8.93 25.83 -9.99
C ALA A 67 -10.14 25.31 -9.19
N ALA A 68 -10.46 24.05 -9.34
CA ALA A 68 -11.62 23.42 -8.72
C ALA A 68 -11.24 22.15 -7.96
N ALA A 69 -12.15 21.70 -7.08
CA ALA A 69 -11.99 20.40 -6.44
C ALA A 69 -11.93 19.28 -7.49
N VAL A 70 -11.13 18.26 -7.23
CA VAL A 70 -11.03 17.07 -8.06
C VAL A 70 -11.42 15.83 -7.25
N ASP A 71 -12.32 15.02 -7.78
CA ASP A 71 -12.65 13.73 -7.20
C ASP A 71 -11.64 12.69 -7.66
N VAL A 72 -11.14 11.92 -6.71
CA VAL A 72 -10.07 10.94 -6.90
C VAL A 72 -10.47 9.61 -6.30
N GLN A 73 -10.24 8.53 -7.03
CA GLN A 73 -10.42 7.16 -6.55
C GLN A 73 -9.08 6.44 -6.52
N LEU A 74 -8.73 5.86 -5.38
CA LEU A 74 -7.64 4.89 -5.25
C LEU A 74 -8.22 3.49 -5.37
N VAL A 75 -7.75 2.70 -6.32
CA VAL A 75 -8.33 1.40 -6.67
C VAL A 75 -7.32 0.29 -6.45
N TYR A 76 -7.68 -0.74 -5.70
CA TYR A 76 -6.86 -1.92 -5.43
C TYR A 76 -7.26 -3.05 -6.37
N LEU A 77 -6.29 -3.65 -7.06
CA LEU A 77 -6.55 -4.56 -8.17
C LEU A 77 -5.71 -5.84 -8.06
N SER A 78 -6.31 -6.95 -8.47
CA SER A 78 -5.59 -8.23 -8.64
C SER A 78 -4.96 -8.40 -10.02
N ASP A 79 -5.32 -7.57 -11.00
CA ASP A 79 -4.82 -7.58 -12.38
C ASP A 79 -5.16 -6.22 -13.01
N ASP A 80 -4.28 -5.70 -13.86
CA ASP A 80 -4.39 -4.36 -14.43
C ASP A 80 -5.16 -4.28 -15.76
N SER A 81 -5.39 -5.42 -16.40
CA SER A 81 -5.86 -5.49 -17.79
C SER A 81 -7.15 -4.73 -18.04
N LYS A 82 -8.15 -4.87 -17.16
CA LYS A 82 -9.41 -4.16 -17.29
C LYS A 82 -9.31 -2.68 -16.96
N PHE A 83 -8.49 -2.34 -15.97
CA PHE A 83 -8.24 -0.95 -15.60
C PHE A 83 -7.53 -0.20 -16.74
N GLN A 84 -6.54 -0.82 -17.35
CA GLN A 84 -5.84 -0.23 -18.50
C GLN A 84 -6.74 -0.09 -19.72
N ALA A 85 -7.58 -1.10 -20.00
CA ALA A 85 -8.49 -1.12 -21.15
C ALA A 85 -9.71 -0.20 -21.01
N ALA A 86 -10.10 0.18 -19.78
CA ALA A 86 -11.26 1.00 -19.52
C ALA A 86 -11.07 2.42 -20.07
N ASP A 87 -12.10 2.96 -20.73
CA ASP A 87 -12.19 4.36 -21.13
C ASP A 87 -12.80 5.21 -20.00
N TYR A 88 -12.69 6.53 -20.14
CA TYR A 88 -13.17 7.49 -19.15
C TYR A 88 -14.69 7.40 -18.95
N ASP A 89 -15.47 7.34 -20.03
CA ASP A 89 -16.93 7.28 -19.96
C ASP A 89 -17.42 6.03 -19.24
N GLN A 90 -16.77 4.88 -19.49
CA GLN A 90 -17.07 3.63 -18.79
C GLN A 90 -16.86 3.77 -17.28
N ILE A 91 -15.72 4.30 -16.88
CA ILE A 91 -15.37 4.46 -15.46
C ILE A 91 -16.24 5.53 -14.79
N ALA A 92 -16.54 6.62 -15.47
CA ALA A 92 -17.36 7.72 -14.92
C ALA A 92 -18.84 7.36 -14.75
N THR A 93 -19.36 6.40 -15.53
CA THR A 93 -20.79 6.05 -15.54
C THR A 93 -21.13 4.69 -14.96
N THR A 94 -20.13 3.84 -14.72
CA THR A 94 -20.32 2.47 -14.23
C THR A 94 -19.61 2.31 -12.87
N ALA A 95 -20.26 1.65 -11.93
CA ALA A 95 -19.61 1.33 -10.65
C ALA A 95 -18.33 0.51 -10.87
N LEU A 96 -17.24 0.85 -10.16
CA LEU A 96 -15.93 0.20 -10.33
C LEU A 96 -15.95 -1.34 -10.25
N PRO A 97 -16.72 -1.97 -9.32
CA PRO A 97 -16.83 -3.43 -9.28
C PRO A 97 -17.42 -4.02 -10.57
N ASP A 98 -18.34 -3.32 -11.22
CA ASP A 98 -18.97 -3.77 -12.47
C ASP A 98 -18.06 -3.53 -13.68
N ALA A 99 -17.40 -2.37 -13.73
CA ALA A 99 -16.48 -2.02 -14.80
C ALA A 99 -15.24 -2.93 -14.81
N LEU A 100 -14.65 -3.17 -13.64
CA LEU A 100 -13.40 -3.90 -13.48
C LEU A 100 -13.60 -5.40 -13.19
N GLY A 101 -14.81 -5.78 -12.74
CA GLY A 101 -15.20 -7.18 -12.51
C GLY A 101 -14.25 -7.91 -11.57
N LYS A 102 -13.77 -9.09 -11.97
CA LYS A 102 -12.89 -9.93 -11.14
C LYS A 102 -11.53 -9.32 -10.79
N ASN A 103 -11.10 -8.29 -11.50
CA ASN A 103 -9.82 -7.62 -11.25
C ASN A 103 -9.93 -6.63 -10.08
N TYR A 104 -11.14 -6.17 -9.75
CA TYR A 104 -11.41 -5.27 -8.65
C TYR A 104 -11.30 -5.99 -7.30
N ILE A 105 -10.65 -5.33 -6.33
CA ILE A 105 -10.59 -5.78 -4.93
C ILE A 105 -11.33 -4.78 -4.04
N ASP A 106 -10.92 -3.50 -4.05
CA ASP A 106 -11.48 -2.45 -3.21
C ASP A 106 -11.13 -1.07 -3.79
N HIS A 107 -11.73 0.00 -3.25
CA HIS A 107 -11.37 1.38 -3.59
C HIS A 107 -11.62 2.34 -2.43
N GLN A 108 -11.04 3.52 -2.51
CA GLN A 108 -11.25 4.64 -1.60
C GLN A 108 -11.49 5.92 -2.42
N ASP A 109 -12.48 6.71 -2.00
CA ASP A 109 -12.89 7.95 -2.65
C ASP A 109 -12.41 9.17 -1.87
N PHE A 110 -11.95 10.18 -2.60
CA PHE A 110 -11.50 11.45 -2.05
C PHE A 110 -11.98 12.59 -2.93
N SER A 111 -12.41 13.69 -2.31
CA SER A 111 -12.55 14.98 -2.98
C SER A 111 -11.45 15.90 -2.47
N LEU A 112 -10.59 16.37 -3.34
CA LEU A 112 -9.39 17.12 -3.03
C LEU A 112 -9.52 18.56 -3.51
N LEU A 113 -9.24 19.50 -2.62
CA LEU A 113 -9.17 20.92 -3.00
C LEU A 113 -7.80 21.23 -3.63
N PRO A 114 -7.71 22.24 -4.50
CA PRO A 114 -6.43 22.75 -4.98
C PRO A 114 -5.50 23.14 -3.81
N ASP A 115 -4.20 23.10 -4.04
CA ASP A 115 -3.14 23.41 -3.04
C ASP A 115 -3.25 22.58 -1.77
N THR A 116 -3.57 21.30 -1.90
CA THR A 116 -3.74 20.39 -0.77
C THR A 116 -2.71 19.26 -0.80
N MET A 117 -2.11 18.98 0.34
CA MET A 117 -1.33 17.76 0.57
C MET A 117 -1.97 16.95 1.70
N LYS A 118 -2.29 15.69 1.42
CA LYS A 118 -2.94 14.78 2.36
C LYS A 118 -2.23 13.43 2.37
N THR A 119 -1.59 13.08 3.49
CA THR A 119 -1.05 11.75 3.70
C THR A 119 -2.10 10.87 4.39
N LEU A 120 -2.43 9.75 3.78
CA LEU A 120 -3.39 8.79 4.32
C LEU A 120 -2.74 7.91 5.38
N PRO A 121 -3.49 7.39 6.36
CA PRO A 121 -3.00 6.36 7.26
C PRO A 121 -2.52 5.14 6.47
N PRO A 122 -1.50 4.41 6.96
CA PRO A 122 -1.05 3.18 6.31
C PRO A 122 -2.19 2.17 6.16
N VAL A 123 -2.34 1.63 4.95
CA VAL A 123 -3.35 0.63 4.60
C VAL A 123 -2.66 -0.71 4.40
N LYS A 124 -3.21 -1.78 5.02
CA LYS A 124 -2.79 -3.15 4.74
C LYS A 124 -3.42 -3.60 3.43
N LEU A 125 -2.58 -4.13 2.53
CA LEU A 125 -3.06 -4.68 1.26
C LEU A 125 -3.66 -6.09 1.47
N ASP A 126 -4.68 -6.42 0.69
CA ASP A 126 -5.11 -7.81 0.49
C ASP A 126 -3.95 -8.58 -0.19
N GLU A 127 -3.76 -9.84 0.17
CA GLU A 127 -2.68 -10.68 -0.38
C GLU A 127 -2.77 -10.85 -1.91
N LYS A 128 -3.95 -10.66 -2.49
CA LYS A 128 -4.18 -10.71 -3.94
C LYS A 128 -3.91 -9.41 -4.65
N THR A 129 -3.66 -8.32 -3.93
CA THR A 129 -3.40 -7.01 -4.55
C THR A 129 -2.08 -7.07 -5.30
N GLN A 130 -2.13 -6.83 -6.60
CA GLN A 130 -0.97 -6.77 -7.48
C GLN A 130 -0.76 -5.38 -8.08
N PHE A 131 -1.78 -4.51 -8.01
CA PHE A 131 -1.71 -3.16 -8.54
C PHE A 131 -2.51 -2.19 -7.68
N ILE A 132 -2.05 -0.95 -7.64
CA ILE A 132 -2.80 0.18 -7.12
C ILE A 132 -2.99 1.16 -8.27
N GLY A 133 -4.23 1.42 -8.61
CA GLY A 133 -4.62 2.42 -9.60
C GLY A 133 -5.09 3.71 -8.94
N VAL A 134 -4.99 4.80 -9.66
CA VAL A 134 -5.60 6.09 -9.31
C VAL A 134 -6.38 6.62 -10.50
N ILE A 135 -7.55 7.16 -10.22
CA ILE A 135 -8.44 7.82 -11.18
C ILE A 135 -8.69 9.22 -10.65
N ALA A 136 -8.59 10.25 -11.51
CA ALA A 136 -9.03 11.59 -11.20
C ALA A 136 -10.09 12.04 -12.22
N TYR A 137 -11.16 12.61 -11.70
CA TYR A 137 -12.27 13.12 -12.49
C TYR A 137 -12.09 14.61 -12.70
N PHE A 138 -11.39 14.95 -13.78
CA PHE A 138 -11.16 16.35 -14.17
C PHE A 138 -12.40 16.98 -14.80
N SER A 139 -12.53 18.29 -14.64
CA SER A 139 -13.58 19.10 -15.28
C SER A 139 -13.46 19.13 -16.80
N ASP A 140 -12.23 18.97 -17.31
CA ASP A 140 -11.95 18.81 -18.75
C ASP A 140 -11.96 17.32 -19.11
N ASP A 141 -13.00 16.87 -19.79
CA ASP A 141 -13.21 15.50 -20.25
C ASP A 141 -12.26 15.09 -21.40
N GLN A 142 -11.53 16.03 -21.99
CA GLN A 142 -10.51 15.78 -23.01
C GLN A 142 -9.17 15.36 -22.41
N THR A 143 -9.05 15.34 -21.08
CA THR A 143 -7.83 14.91 -20.39
C THR A 143 -7.52 13.44 -20.67
N THR A 144 -6.31 13.18 -21.19
CA THR A 144 -5.85 11.82 -21.51
C THR A 144 -5.12 11.12 -20.36
N GLU A 145 -4.60 11.89 -19.41
CA GLU A 145 -3.83 11.41 -18.26
C GLU A 145 -4.65 11.41 -16.96
N TRP A 146 -5.89 10.93 -17.04
CA TRP A 146 -6.83 10.89 -15.94
C TRP A 146 -6.68 9.66 -15.02
N LYS A 147 -5.88 8.67 -15.41
CA LYS A 147 -5.60 7.47 -14.62
C LYS A 147 -4.13 7.10 -14.65
N GLN A 148 -3.65 6.53 -13.55
CA GLN A 148 -2.31 5.94 -13.43
C GLN A 148 -2.40 4.63 -12.66
N ILE A 149 -1.39 3.75 -12.81
CA ILE A 149 -1.34 2.47 -12.14
C ILE A 149 0.11 2.09 -11.80
N GLU A 150 0.31 1.55 -10.59
CA GLU A 150 1.62 1.05 -10.13
C GLU A 150 1.50 -0.41 -9.69
N PRO A 151 2.44 -1.28 -10.08
CA PRO A 151 2.51 -2.65 -9.60
C PRO A 151 2.96 -2.67 -8.14
N VAL A 152 2.33 -3.55 -7.35
CA VAL A 152 2.66 -3.82 -5.95
C VAL A 152 2.56 -5.32 -5.68
N GLU A 153 3.04 -5.75 -4.53
CA GLU A 153 2.84 -7.12 -4.05
C GLU A 153 2.04 -7.07 -2.74
N GLY A 154 1.00 -7.90 -2.62
CA GLY A 154 0.10 -7.93 -1.47
C GLY A 154 0.77 -8.37 -0.17
N THR A 155 1.98 -8.97 -0.24
CA THR A 155 2.73 -9.44 0.92
C THR A 155 4.19 -9.03 0.85
N GLY A 156 4.80 -8.82 2.00
CA GLY A 156 6.25 -8.70 2.16
C GLY A 156 6.84 -7.31 2.01
N HIS A 157 6.05 -6.28 1.76
CA HIS A 157 6.56 -4.95 1.40
C HIS A 157 5.94 -3.81 2.19
N ASN A 158 6.67 -2.68 2.26
CA ASN A 158 6.16 -1.40 2.73
C ASN A 158 6.35 -0.37 1.61
N TYR A 159 5.25 0.04 1.01
CA TYR A 159 5.25 0.99 -0.10
C TYR A 159 4.93 2.41 0.37
N ARG A 160 5.55 3.38 -0.30
CA ARG A 160 5.13 4.77 -0.26
C ARG A 160 4.74 5.18 -1.68
N LEU A 161 3.51 5.68 -1.83
CA LEU A 161 3.01 6.22 -3.09
C LEU A 161 2.79 7.72 -2.95
N LEU A 162 3.28 8.47 -3.91
CA LEU A 162 2.92 9.87 -4.13
C LEU A 162 2.01 9.93 -5.36
N VAL A 163 0.79 10.41 -5.16
CA VAL A 163 -0.15 10.76 -6.23
C VAL A 163 -0.12 12.27 -6.39
N HIS A 164 0.39 12.74 -7.50
CA HIS A 164 0.54 14.16 -7.82
C HIS A 164 -0.50 14.54 -8.87
N ILE A 165 -1.43 15.41 -8.50
CA ILE A 165 -2.54 15.87 -9.31
C ILE A 165 -2.23 17.28 -9.75
N ARG A 166 -2.12 17.47 -11.05
CA ARG A 166 -1.79 18.72 -11.71
C ARG A 166 -3.03 19.34 -12.33
N GLN A 167 -2.83 20.36 -13.14
CA GLN A 167 -3.90 21.09 -13.82
C GLN A 167 -4.86 20.16 -14.57
N SER A 168 -4.34 19.18 -15.32
CA SER A 168 -5.12 18.24 -16.14
C SER A 168 -4.47 16.86 -16.27
N SER A 169 -3.67 16.44 -15.30
CA SER A 169 -2.99 15.14 -15.34
C SER A 169 -2.71 14.61 -13.95
N ILE A 170 -2.52 13.29 -13.88
CA ILE A 170 -2.05 12.60 -12.68
C ILE A 170 -0.68 12.01 -12.95
N GLU A 171 0.21 12.12 -11.98
CA GLU A 171 1.47 11.40 -11.92
C GLU A 171 1.50 10.56 -10.64
N MET A 172 1.91 9.30 -10.75
CA MET A 172 2.10 8.44 -9.57
C MET A 172 3.55 7.99 -9.48
N LYS A 173 4.13 8.03 -8.27
CA LYS A 173 5.49 7.58 -7.98
C LYS A 173 5.47 6.63 -6.80
N LYS A 174 6.18 5.52 -6.94
CA LYS A 174 6.30 4.48 -5.91
C LYS A 174 7.73 4.42 -5.39
N GLU A 175 7.85 4.30 -4.06
CA GLU A 175 9.06 3.88 -3.36
C GLU A 175 8.76 2.61 -2.58
N ASP A 176 9.68 1.66 -2.59
CA ASP A 176 9.65 0.40 -1.83
C ASP A 176 10.77 0.45 -0.78
N ASP A 177 10.43 0.18 0.48
CA ASP A 177 11.38 0.21 1.62
C ASP A 177 11.96 -1.18 1.90
#